data_adea996040b3266bf5c0e129bc2df779
#
_entry.id   adea996040b3266bf5c0e129bc2df779
#
_cell.length_a   1.000
_cell.length_b   1.000
_cell.length_c   1.000
_cell.angle_alpha   90.00
_cell.angle_beta   90.00
_cell.angle_gamma   90.00
#
_symmetry.space_group_name_H-M   'P 1'
#
loop_
_entity.id
_entity.type
_entity.pdbx_description
1 polymer ?
#
loop_
_entity_poly.entity_id
_entity_poly.type
_entity_poly.pdbx_seq_one_letter_code
_entity_poly.pdbx_strand_id
1 'polypeptide(L)'
;MVKKNLSDSDISELISDMWSLLSKEQRNLLSSHFVIQRYKKNEIIYDEKEQPQQLMCLLSGKVKIYKEGVGGRNQIIRMIKPVQYFGYRAYFASESYVTAAAAFEPSTICLIPMNIVGQLVSENCDLAIFFIKQLSIDLGIADERTVNLTQKHIRGRLAESLLFLRESYGLEEDGYTLSIYLSREDLANLSNMTTSNAIRTLSNFASERIIAIDGRKIKIIDEDKLRKIG
;
A
#
# COMPACT_ATOMS: atom_id res chain seq x y z
N MET A 1 -17.92 8.70 -14.34
CA MET A 1 -17.91 9.37 -13.01
C MET A 1 -19.22 9.07 -12.30
N VAL A 2 -19.20 8.26 -11.26
CA VAL A 2 -20.37 8.03 -10.43
C VAL A 2 -20.15 8.83 -9.15
N LYS A 3 -20.73 10.04 -9.08
CA LYS A 3 -20.88 10.75 -7.81
C LYS A 3 -21.82 9.92 -6.94
N LYS A 4 -21.29 9.13 -6.00
CA LYS A 4 -22.06 8.63 -4.88
C LYS A 4 -22.05 9.78 -3.88
N ASN A 5 -23.20 10.36 -3.61
CA ASN A 5 -23.37 11.25 -2.46
C ASN A 5 -23.16 10.40 -1.21
N LEU A 6 -21.91 10.32 -0.73
CA LEU A 6 -21.63 9.83 0.60
C LEU A 6 -22.08 10.92 1.57
N SER A 7 -22.77 10.53 2.64
CA SER A 7 -23.11 11.46 3.71
C SER A 7 -21.85 11.86 4.46
N ASP A 8 -21.86 13.00 5.15
CA ASP A 8 -20.74 13.42 6.01
C ASP A 8 -20.37 12.36 7.06
N SER A 9 -21.34 11.52 7.48
CA SER A 9 -21.11 10.39 8.37
C SER A 9 -20.30 9.27 7.72
N ASP A 10 -20.56 8.97 6.42
CA ASP A 10 -19.81 7.95 5.69
C ASP A 10 -18.34 8.37 5.49
N ILE A 11 -18.11 9.67 5.28
CA ILE A 11 -16.78 10.23 5.09
C ILE A 11 -15.99 10.23 6.39
N SER A 12 -16.62 10.63 7.51
CA SER A 12 -15.99 10.69 8.81
C SER A 12 -15.53 9.32 9.31
N GLU A 13 -16.24 8.25 8.96
CA GLU A 13 -15.82 6.87 9.25
C GLU A 13 -14.62 6.44 8.38
N LEU A 14 -14.63 6.83 7.10
CA LEU A 14 -13.65 6.36 6.11
C LEU A 14 -12.28 7.07 6.20
N ILE A 15 -12.23 8.30 6.73
CA ILE A 15 -10.99 9.09 6.90
C ILE A 15 -10.86 9.60 8.34
N SER A 16 -11.32 8.79 9.32
CA SER A 16 -11.51 9.19 10.71
C SER A 16 -10.30 9.87 11.36
N ASP A 17 -9.08 9.36 11.10
CA ASP A 17 -7.87 9.88 11.74
C ASP A 17 -7.55 11.32 11.32
N MET A 18 -7.66 11.63 10.04
CA MET A 18 -7.47 12.98 9.52
C MET A 18 -8.67 13.88 9.82
N TRP A 19 -9.90 13.34 9.69
CA TRP A 19 -11.14 14.05 9.86
C TRP A 19 -11.31 14.61 11.27
N SER A 20 -10.91 13.84 12.29
CA SER A 20 -11.01 14.25 13.70
C SER A 20 -10.18 15.49 14.04
N LEU A 21 -9.11 15.75 13.29
CA LEU A 21 -8.21 16.89 13.49
C LEU A 21 -8.75 18.20 12.88
N LEU A 22 -9.77 18.13 12.03
CA LEU A 22 -10.28 19.27 11.29
C LEU A 22 -11.38 20.02 12.05
N SER A 23 -11.39 21.36 11.98
CA SER A 23 -12.51 22.19 12.42
C SER A 23 -13.75 21.94 11.53
N LYS A 24 -14.91 22.45 11.94
CA LYS A 24 -16.15 22.34 11.17
C LYS A 24 -16.02 23.00 9.80
N GLU A 25 -15.39 24.17 9.74
CA GLU A 25 -15.14 24.92 8.52
C GLU A 25 -14.20 24.16 7.58
N GLN A 26 -13.13 23.59 8.13
CA GLN A 26 -12.16 22.79 7.39
C GLN A 26 -12.77 21.50 6.84
N ARG A 27 -13.66 20.85 7.61
CA ARG A 27 -14.44 19.68 7.14
C ARG A 27 -15.36 20.05 5.98
N ASN A 28 -16.06 21.18 6.06
CA ASN A 28 -16.91 21.65 4.97
C ASN A 28 -16.10 21.96 3.71
N LEU A 29 -14.94 22.60 3.85
CA LEU A 29 -14.03 22.87 2.74
C LEU A 29 -13.57 21.56 2.08
N LEU A 30 -13.14 20.59 2.86
CA LEU A 30 -12.69 19.29 2.34
C LEU A 30 -13.84 18.55 1.68
N SER A 31 -15.04 18.51 2.29
CA SER A 31 -16.21 17.81 1.76
C SER A 31 -16.67 18.35 0.41
N SER A 32 -16.50 19.67 0.16
CA SER A 32 -16.89 20.28 -1.11
C SER A 32 -15.93 20.00 -2.26
N HIS A 33 -14.72 19.45 -2.00
CA HIS A 33 -13.67 19.31 -3.01
C HIS A 33 -13.21 17.87 -3.26
N PHE A 34 -13.52 16.89 -2.39
CA PHE A 34 -13.09 15.53 -2.66
C PHE A 34 -13.97 14.84 -3.71
N VAL A 35 -13.40 13.84 -4.38
CA VAL A 35 -14.09 13.00 -5.38
C VAL A 35 -13.82 11.52 -5.05
N ILE A 36 -14.87 10.71 -5.12
CA ILE A 36 -14.73 9.25 -5.02
C ILE A 36 -14.58 8.64 -6.40
N GLN A 37 -13.49 7.93 -6.63
CA GLN A 37 -13.22 7.26 -7.90
C GLN A 37 -13.03 5.76 -7.69
N ARG A 38 -13.54 4.97 -8.64
CA ARG A 38 -13.38 3.51 -8.68
C ARG A 38 -12.36 3.15 -9.75
N TYR A 39 -11.47 2.24 -9.39
CA TYR A 39 -10.44 1.71 -10.27
C TYR A 39 -10.63 0.21 -10.44
N LYS A 40 -10.50 -0.27 -11.68
CA LYS A 40 -10.48 -1.70 -11.99
C LYS A 40 -9.12 -2.28 -11.60
N LYS A 41 -9.06 -3.60 -11.46
CA LYS A 41 -7.79 -4.29 -11.27
C LYS A 41 -6.78 -3.93 -12.37
N ASN A 42 -5.55 -3.62 -11.94
CA ASN A 42 -4.40 -3.18 -12.76
C ASN A 42 -4.57 -1.80 -13.42
N GLU A 43 -5.63 -1.05 -13.12
CA GLU A 43 -5.79 0.32 -13.60
C GLU A 43 -4.78 1.23 -12.90
N ILE A 44 -4.08 2.06 -13.68
CA ILE A 44 -3.10 3.03 -13.18
C ILE A 44 -3.84 4.17 -12.50
N ILE A 45 -3.37 4.53 -11.31
CA ILE A 45 -3.92 5.62 -10.50
C ILE A 45 -3.11 6.90 -10.74
N TYR A 46 -1.79 6.78 -10.76
CA TYR A 46 -0.84 7.80 -11.23
C TYR A 46 0.42 7.10 -11.76
N ASP A 47 1.16 7.79 -12.62
CA ASP A 47 2.37 7.26 -13.23
C ASP A 47 3.62 8.05 -12.81
N GLU A 48 4.81 7.47 -13.04
CA GLU A 48 6.08 8.17 -12.82
C GLU A 48 6.14 9.46 -13.63
N LYS A 49 6.77 10.49 -13.08
CA LYS A 49 6.94 11.83 -13.65
C LYS A 49 5.68 12.70 -13.70
N GLU A 50 4.50 12.18 -13.37
CA GLU A 50 3.31 13.01 -13.21
C GLU A 50 3.44 13.94 -12.00
N GLN A 51 2.75 15.08 -12.06
CA GLN A 51 2.69 16.04 -10.94
C GLN A 51 1.70 15.56 -9.89
N PRO A 52 2.05 15.65 -8.59
CA PRO A 52 1.18 15.22 -7.50
C PRO A 52 0.03 16.21 -7.25
N GLN A 53 -1.11 15.99 -7.90
CA GLN A 53 -2.27 16.89 -7.80
C GLN A 53 -3.28 16.47 -6.73
N GLN A 54 -3.21 15.21 -6.27
CA GLN A 54 -4.21 14.64 -5.37
C GLN A 54 -3.56 13.95 -4.16
N LEU A 55 -4.08 14.21 -2.96
CA LEU A 55 -3.99 13.29 -1.84
C LEU A 55 -5.00 12.16 -2.08
N MET A 56 -4.59 10.95 -1.92
CA MET A 56 -5.40 9.75 -2.13
C MET A 56 -5.60 9.02 -0.82
N CYS A 57 -6.85 8.65 -0.51
CA CYS A 57 -7.17 7.74 0.61
C CYS A 57 -7.86 6.51 0.05
N LEU A 58 -7.30 5.33 0.29
CA LEU A 58 -7.92 4.08 -0.12
C LEU A 58 -9.10 3.75 0.79
N LEU A 59 -10.31 3.68 0.23
CA LEU A 59 -11.53 3.37 0.99
C LEU A 59 -11.82 1.87 0.99
N SER A 60 -11.57 1.19 -0.13
CA SER A 60 -11.73 -0.27 -0.25
C SER A 60 -10.84 -0.82 -1.35
N GLY A 61 -10.51 -2.11 -1.28
CA GLY A 61 -9.61 -2.77 -2.20
C GLY A 61 -8.15 -2.72 -1.73
N LYS A 62 -7.22 -2.83 -2.68
CA LYS A 62 -5.77 -2.78 -2.43
C LYS A 62 -5.08 -2.06 -3.57
N VAL A 63 -4.05 -1.26 -3.26
CA VAL A 63 -3.25 -0.51 -4.24
C VAL A 63 -1.78 -0.90 -4.07
N LYS A 64 -1.07 -1.10 -5.17
CA LYS A 64 0.38 -1.26 -5.18
C LYS A 64 1.06 0.02 -5.67
N ILE A 65 2.07 0.46 -4.93
CA ILE A 65 3.02 1.49 -5.36
C ILE A 65 4.28 0.76 -5.81
N TYR A 66 4.71 1.02 -7.04
CA TYR A 66 5.83 0.31 -7.66
C TYR A 66 6.70 1.26 -8.45
N LYS A 67 7.90 0.81 -8.73
CA LYS A 67 8.86 1.46 -9.61
C LYS A 67 9.33 0.48 -10.67
N GLU A 68 9.38 0.93 -11.92
CA GLU A 68 10.02 0.15 -12.97
C GLU A 68 11.53 0.16 -12.77
N GLY A 69 12.09 -1.03 -12.70
CA GLY A 69 13.52 -1.26 -12.54
C GLY A 69 14.20 -1.61 -13.86
N VAL A 70 15.48 -1.94 -13.78
CA VAL A 70 16.29 -2.34 -14.94
C VAL A 70 15.68 -3.56 -15.63
N GLY A 71 15.49 -3.46 -16.95
CA GLY A 71 14.91 -4.54 -17.78
C GLY A 71 13.39 -4.66 -17.69
N GLY A 72 12.67 -3.59 -17.35
CA GLY A 72 11.20 -3.55 -17.32
C GLY A 72 10.57 -4.32 -16.17
N ARG A 73 11.36 -4.72 -15.18
CA ARG A 73 10.87 -5.47 -14.02
C ARG A 73 10.40 -4.51 -12.93
N ASN A 74 9.14 -4.59 -12.56
CA ASN A 74 8.56 -3.78 -11.51
C ASN A 74 9.05 -4.22 -10.13
N GLN A 75 9.43 -3.26 -9.28
CA GLN A 75 9.66 -3.46 -7.86
C GLN A 75 8.47 -2.88 -7.09
N ILE A 76 7.74 -3.70 -6.36
CA ILE A 76 6.69 -3.21 -5.46
C ILE A 76 7.37 -2.57 -4.25
N ILE A 77 7.18 -1.25 -4.11
CA ILE A 77 7.72 -0.46 -3.01
C ILE A 77 6.79 -0.51 -1.80
N ARG A 78 5.47 -0.38 -2.02
CA ARG A 78 4.46 -0.37 -0.95
C ARG A 78 3.19 -1.04 -1.43
N MET A 79 2.50 -1.64 -0.48
CA MET A 79 1.11 -2.09 -0.64
C MET A 79 0.23 -1.23 0.27
N ILE A 80 -0.76 -0.59 -0.30
CA ILE A 80 -1.70 0.29 0.43
C ILE A 80 -2.95 -0.52 0.76
N LYS A 81 -3.38 -0.46 2.01
CA LYS A 81 -4.61 -1.04 2.53
C LYS A 81 -5.64 0.04 2.86
N PRO A 82 -6.93 -0.32 3.06
CA PRO A 82 -7.97 0.64 3.41
C PRO A 82 -7.59 1.56 4.58
N VAL A 83 -8.03 2.81 4.48
CA VAL A 83 -7.78 3.94 5.38
C VAL A 83 -6.33 4.45 5.37
N GLN A 84 -5.49 4.00 4.43
CA GLN A 84 -4.17 4.59 4.25
C GLN A 84 -4.16 5.68 3.18
N TYR A 85 -3.33 6.70 3.44
CA TYR A 85 -3.11 7.84 2.55
C TYR A 85 -1.86 7.63 1.70
N PHE A 86 -1.89 8.09 0.46
CA PHE A 86 -0.76 8.03 -0.47
C PHE A 86 -0.80 9.15 -1.50
N GLY A 87 0.26 9.32 -2.29
CA GLY A 87 0.37 10.35 -3.32
C GLY A 87 0.89 11.71 -2.84
N TYR A 88 0.94 11.97 -1.54
CA TYR A 88 1.28 13.28 -0.97
C TYR A 88 2.78 13.54 -0.78
N ARG A 89 3.63 12.48 -0.69
CA ARG A 89 5.07 12.64 -0.47
C ARG A 89 5.71 13.55 -1.52
N ALA A 90 5.45 13.30 -2.79
CA ALA A 90 6.03 14.05 -3.90
C ALA A 90 5.62 15.53 -3.87
N TYR A 91 4.38 15.84 -3.48
CA TYR A 91 3.91 17.21 -3.33
C TYR A 91 4.68 17.95 -2.24
N PHE A 92 4.81 17.38 -1.03
CA PHE A 92 5.54 18.02 0.06
C PHE A 92 7.06 18.10 -0.20
N ALA A 93 7.59 17.24 -1.06
CA ALA A 93 8.97 17.30 -1.53
C ALA A 93 9.17 18.26 -2.73
N SER A 94 8.09 18.85 -3.26
CA SER A 94 8.12 19.69 -4.49
C SER A 94 8.70 18.95 -5.70
N GLU A 95 8.35 17.67 -5.84
CA GLU A 95 8.85 16.77 -6.90
C GLU A 95 7.69 16.17 -7.71
N SER A 96 7.99 15.67 -8.91
CA SER A 96 7.11 14.73 -9.60
C SER A 96 7.13 13.35 -8.94
N TYR A 97 6.14 12.50 -9.25
CA TYR A 97 6.16 11.12 -8.78
C TYR A 97 7.40 10.37 -9.28
N VAL A 98 8.12 9.73 -8.36
CA VAL A 98 9.27 8.85 -8.65
C VAL A 98 8.86 7.36 -8.70
N THR A 99 7.57 7.09 -8.49
CA THR A 99 6.94 5.77 -8.50
C THR A 99 5.59 5.86 -9.20
N ALA A 100 5.06 4.73 -9.65
CA ALA A 100 3.69 4.61 -10.12
C ALA A 100 2.80 3.93 -9.09
N ALA A 101 1.48 4.13 -9.18
CA ALA A 101 0.50 3.42 -8.39
C ALA A 101 -0.57 2.79 -9.28
N ALA A 102 -0.96 1.56 -8.97
CA ALA A 102 -2.02 0.84 -9.66
C ALA A 102 -2.91 0.07 -8.68
N ALA A 103 -4.18 -0.04 -9.01
CA ALA A 103 -5.12 -0.87 -8.25
C ALA A 103 -4.72 -2.35 -8.35
N PHE A 104 -4.41 -2.99 -7.23
CA PHE A 104 -4.05 -4.40 -7.19
C PHE A 104 -5.28 -5.31 -7.39
N GLU A 105 -6.42 -4.86 -6.91
CA GLU A 105 -7.76 -5.42 -7.11
C GLU A 105 -8.75 -4.26 -7.33
N PRO A 106 -10.03 -4.51 -7.66
CA PRO A 106 -11.01 -3.43 -7.77
C PRO A 106 -11.01 -2.58 -6.50
N SER A 107 -10.75 -1.28 -6.65
CA SER A 107 -10.49 -0.37 -5.54
C SER A 107 -11.32 0.89 -5.64
N THR A 108 -11.69 1.45 -4.48
CA THR A 108 -12.38 2.74 -4.36
C THR A 108 -11.47 3.71 -3.61
N ILE A 109 -11.22 4.87 -4.18
CA ILE A 109 -10.27 5.86 -3.66
C ILE A 109 -10.98 7.20 -3.52
N CYS A 110 -10.77 7.85 -2.40
CA CYS A 110 -11.09 9.25 -2.18
C CYS A 110 -9.91 10.11 -2.66
N LEU A 111 -10.18 11.02 -3.58
CA LEU A 111 -9.22 11.95 -4.16
C LEU A 111 -9.48 13.34 -3.59
N ILE A 112 -8.47 13.96 -3.00
CA ILE A 112 -8.56 15.29 -2.40
C ILE A 112 -7.51 16.18 -3.10
N PRO A 113 -7.90 17.33 -3.69
CA PRO A 113 -6.94 18.21 -4.35
C PRO A 113 -5.82 18.67 -3.41
N MET A 114 -4.56 18.56 -3.85
CA MET A 114 -3.40 18.88 -3.01
C MET A 114 -3.31 20.37 -2.63
N ASN A 115 -3.86 21.29 -3.42
CA ASN A 115 -3.96 22.70 -3.05
C ASN A 115 -4.84 22.91 -1.81
N ILE A 116 -5.96 22.16 -1.69
CA ILE A 116 -6.82 22.19 -0.49
C ILE A 116 -6.08 21.57 0.71
N VAL A 117 -5.40 20.44 0.51
CA VAL A 117 -4.59 19.81 1.57
C VAL A 117 -3.48 20.77 2.03
N GLY A 118 -2.77 21.41 1.11
CA GLY A 118 -1.72 22.38 1.42
C GLY A 118 -2.24 23.58 2.21
N GLN A 119 -3.41 24.12 1.85
CA GLN A 119 -4.07 25.17 2.62
C GLN A 119 -4.38 24.69 4.04
N LEU A 120 -5.05 23.54 4.18
CA LEU A 120 -5.41 22.99 5.49
C LEU A 120 -4.19 22.72 6.37
N VAL A 121 -3.10 22.20 5.81
CA VAL A 121 -1.85 21.94 6.53
C VAL A 121 -1.19 23.25 6.99
N SER A 122 -1.27 24.34 6.21
CA SER A 122 -0.71 25.64 6.62
C SER A 122 -1.49 26.32 7.75
N GLU A 123 -2.78 25.98 7.89
CA GLU A 123 -3.69 26.57 8.88
C GLU A 123 -3.89 25.69 10.12
N ASN A 124 -3.50 24.41 10.07
CA ASN A 124 -3.77 23.42 11.11
C ASN A 124 -2.51 22.62 11.46
N CYS A 125 -1.92 22.95 12.59
CA CYS A 125 -0.68 22.33 13.08
C CYS A 125 -0.87 20.82 13.37
N ASP A 126 -2.02 20.39 13.89
CA ASP A 126 -2.29 18.98 14.18
C ASP A 126 -2.33 18.16 12.90
N LEU A 127 -2.89 18.71 11.82
CA LEU A 127 -2.89 18.09 10.50
C LEU A 127 -1.46 18.01 9.92
N ALA A 128 -0.63 19.04 10.12
CA ALA A 128 0.78 19.02 9.72
C ALA A 128 1.53 17.91 10.47
N ILE A 129 1.35 17.81 11.78
CA ILE A 129 1.95 16.78 12.63
C ILE A 129 1.48 15.38 12.19
N PHE A 130 0.21 15.23 11.83
CA PHE A 130 -0.31 13.97 11.28
C PHE A 130 0.49 13.51 10.04
N PHE A 131 0.71 14.39 9.05
CA PHE A 131 1.49 14.04 7.86
C PHE A 131 2.97 13.80 8.17
N ILE A 132 3.57 14.56 9.07
CA ILE A 132 4.94 14.32 9.54
C ILE A 132 5.05 12.91 10.15
N LYS A 133 4.11 12.53 11.02
CA LYS A 133 4.06 11.21 11.63
C LYS A 133 3.94 10.10 10.59
N GLN A 134 3.05 10.26 9.60
CA GLN A 134 2.90 9.28 8.52
C GLN A 134 4.19 9.13 7.71
N LEU A 135 4.84 10.24 7.33
CA LEU A 135 6.11 10.23 6.59
C LEU A 135 7.24 9.59 7.42
N SER A 136 7.28 9.85 8.72
CA SER A 136 8.30 9.28 9.61
C SER A 136 8.15 7.76 9.75
N ILE A 137 6.90 7.27 9.86
CA ILE A 137 6.60 5.83 9.87
C ILE A 137 7.00 5.19 8.53
N ASP A 138 6.62 5.84 7.42
CA ASP A 138 6.96 5.35 6.07
C ASP A 138 8.47 5.29 5.84
N LEU A 139 9.22 6.26 6.36
CA LEU A 139 10.69 6.28 6.30
C LEU A 139 11.28 5.10 7.07
N GLY A 140 10.83 4.86 8.31
CA GLY A 140 11.31 3.72 9.11
C GLY A 140 11.06 2.38 8.41
N ILE A 141 9.88 2.19 7.80
CA ILE A 141 9.57 0.99 7.01
C ILE A 141 10.50 0.88 5.78
N ALA A 142 10.80 2.00 5.12
CA ALA A 142 11.69 2.02 3.96
C ALA A 142 13.14 1.66 4.35
N ASP A 143 13.62 2.15 5.48
CA ASP A 143 14.96 1.84 6.00
C ASP A 143 15.09 0.35 6.34
N GLU A 144 14.13 -0.22 7.08
CA GLU A 144 14.09 -1.64 7.39
C GLU A 144 14.06 -2.50 6.11
N ARG A 145 13.25 -2.11 5.15
CA ARG A 145 13.16 -2.78 3.86
C ARG A 145 14.47 -2.74 3.09
N THR A 146 15.19 -1.62 3.14
CA THR A 146 16.51 -1.46 2.49
C THR A 146 17.50 -2.46 3.07
N VAL A 147 17.57 -2.60 4.40
CA VAL A 147 18.41 -3.60 5.08
C VAL A 147 18.02 -5.02 4.65
N ASN A 148 16.74 -5.34 4.69
CA ASN A 148 16.24 -6.66 4.31
C ASN A 148 16.58 -7.03 2.86
N LEU A 149 16.47 -6.09 1.92
CA LEU A 149 16.78 -6.31 0.51
C LEU A 149 18.28 -6.49 0.24
N THR A 150 19.13 -5.86 1.03
CA THR A 150 20.59 -5.85 0.82
C THR A 150 21.30 -6.96 1.59
N GLN A 151 20.83 -7.33 2.78
CA GLN A 151 21.52 -8.27 3.67
C GLN A 151 20.92 -9.68 3.67
N LYS A 152 19.61 -9.84 3.36
CA LYS A 152 18.98 -11.17 3.38
C LYS A 152 19.12 -11.91 2.05
N HIS A 153 19.35 -13.22 2.16
CA HIS A 153 19.28 -14.12 1.01
C HIS A 153 17.86 -14.23 0.44
N ILE A 154 17.73 -14.77 -0.77
CA ILE A 154 16.45 -14.95 -1.48
C ILE A 154 15.37 -15.60 -0.60
N ARG A 155 15.73 -16.64 0.18
CA ARG A 155 14.79 -17.32 1.09
C ARG A 155 14.28 -16.38 2.18
N GLY A 156 15.18 -15.63 2.82
CA GLY A 156 14.82 -14.66 3.86
C GLY A 156 13.92 -13.56 3.32
N ARG A 157 14.24 -13.00 2.14
CA ARG A 157 13.42 -11.96 1.51
C ARG A 157 12.00 -12.42 1.19
N LEU A 158 11.84 -13.68 0.73
CA LEU A 158 10.51 -14.23 0.48
C LEU A 158 9.75 -14.49 1.78
N ALA A 159 10.43 -15.02 2.81
CA ALA A 159 9.84 -15.23 4.13
C ALA A 159 9.32 -13.92 4.72
N GLU A 160 10.14 -12.86 4.72
CA GLU A 160 9.75 -11.51 5.14
C GLU A 160 8.55 -10.97 4.36
N SER A 161 8.54 -11.17 3.04
CA SER A 161 7.41 -10.73 2.21
C SER A 161 6.11 -11.43 2.60
N LEU A 162 6.15 -12.73 2.91
CA LEU A 162 4.97 -13.48 3.37
C LEU A 162 4.51 -13.03 4.76
N LEU A 163 5.44 -12.78 5.68
CA LEU A 163 5.15 -12.24 7.02
C LEU A 163 4.55 -10.83 6.94
N PHE A 164 5.13 -9.96 6.11
CA PHE A 164 4.61 -8.64 5.84
C PHE A 164 3.16 -8.69 5.30
N LEU A 165 2.86 -9.59 4.36
CA LEU A 165 1.51 -9.76 3.82
C LEU A 165 0.52 -10.23 4.89
N ARG A 166 0.95 -11.14 5.78
CA ARG A 166 0.15 -11.61 6.91
C ARG A 166 -0.15 -10.47 7.89
N GLU A 167 0.86 -9.69 8.26
CA GLU A 167 0.70 -8.57 9.19
C GLU A 167 -0.15 -7.43 8.61
N SER A 168 -0.03 -7.20 7.29
CA SER A 168 -0.75 -6.14 6.62
C SER A 168 -2.20 -6.46 6.31
N TYR A 169 -2.51 -7.71 5.93
CA TYR A 169 -3.82 -8.12 5.42
C TYR A 169 -4.51 -9.19 6.25
N GLY A 170 -3.80 -9.78 7.20
CA GLY A 170 -4.33 -10.85 8.04
C GLY A 170 -4.45 -12.19 7.31
N LEU A 171 -5.18 -13.08 7.96
CA LEU A 171 -5.49 -14.42 7.49
C LEU A 171 -7.00 -14.56 7.24
N GLU A 172 -7.38 -15.50 6.40
CA GLU A 172 -8.78 -15.89 6.21
C GLU A 172 -9.33 -16.57 7.48
N GLU A 173 -10.61 -16.91 7.48
CA GLU A 173 -11.30 -17.55 8.60
C GLU A 173 -10.67 -18.88 9.03
N ASP A 174 -9.93 -19.56 8.11
CA ASP A 174 -9.21 -20.79 8.42
C ASP A 174 -7.97 -20.59 9.31
N GLY A 175 -7.59 -19.34 9.59
CA GLY A 175 -6.45 -18.95 10.42
C GLY A 175 -5.06 -19.21 9.82
N TYR A 176 -4.99 -19.63 8.56
CA TYR A 176 -3.74 -19.99 7.87
C TYR A 176 -3.56 -19.32 6.52
N THR A 177 -4.64 -19.11 5.75
CA THR A 177 -4.60 -18.56 4.40
C THR A 177 -4.43 -17.05 4.43
N LEU A 178 -3.43 -16.52 3.73
CA LEU A 178 -3.27 -15.08 3.56
C LEU A 178 -4.49 -14.45 2.89
N SER A 179 -5.05 -13.38 3.45
CA SER A 179 -6.20 -12.64 2.90
C SER A 179 -5.83 -11.76 1.69
N ILE A 180 -4.80 -12.15 0.97
CA ILE A 180 -4.34 -11.51 -0.27
C ILE A 180 -3.74 -12.56 -1.22
N TYR A 181 -4.12 -12.52 -2.50
CA TYR A 181 -3.71 -13.51 -3.51
C TYR A 181 -2.83 -12.88 -4.57
N LEU A 182 -1.52 -12.88 -4.33
CA LEU A 182 -0.53 -12.36 -5.29
C LEU A 182 -0.26 -13.37 -6.40
N SER A 183 0.00 -12.86 -7.61
CA SER A 183 0.62 -13.66 -8.65
C SER A 183 2.07 -14.00 -8.25
N ARG A 184 2.66 -15.00 -8.90
CA ARG A 184 4.09 -15.34 -8.68
C ARG A 184 5.00 -14.18 -9.05
N GLU A 185 4.61 -13.40 -10.04
CA GLU A 185 5.30 -12.19 -10.49
C GLU A 185 5.19 -11.07 -9.44
N ASP A 186 3.99 -10.77 -8.93
CA ASP A 186 3.83 -9.74 -7.88
C ASP A 186 4.60 -10.12 -6.61
N LEU A 187 4.61 -11.42 -6.25
CA LEU A 187 5.37 -11.90 -5.10
C LEU A 187 6.89 -11.77 -5.32
N ALA A 188 7.36 -12.07 -6.53
CA ALA A 188 8.74 -11.88 -6.92
C ALA A 188 9.13 -10.38 -6.89
N ASN A 189 8.25 -9.51 -7.41
CA ASN A 189 8.43 -8.06 -7.40
C ASN A 189 8.40 -7.48 -5.97
N LEU A 190 7.61 -8.05 -5.06
CA LEU A 190 7.59 -7.66 -3.66
C LEU A 190 8.89 -8.06 -2.93
N SER A 191 9.43 -9.24 -3.25
CA SER A 191 10.61 -9.84 -2.59
C SER A 191 11.93 -9.50 -3.30
N ASN A 192 11.90 -8.65 -4.31
CA ASN A 192 13.06 -8.28 -5.15
C ASN A 192 13.83 -9.50 -5.68
N MET A 193 13.13 -10.38 -6.39
CA MET A 193 13.72 -11.55 -7.03
C MET A 193 13.08 -11.83 -8.39
N THR A 194 13.64 -12.75 -9.16
CA THR A 194 13.00 -13.22 -10.40
C THR A 194 11.81 -14.11 -10.10
N THR A 195 10.83 -14.15 -11.00
CA THR A 195 9.65 -15.03 -10.87
C THR A 195 10.06 -16.49 -10.71
N SER A 196 11.08 -16.95 -11.45
CA SER A 196 11.60 -18.32 -11.34
C SER A 196 12.19 -18.62 -9.94
N ASN A 197 12.89 -17.65 -9.34
CA ASN A 197 13.39 -17.77 -7.98
C ASN A 197 12.25 -17.82 -6.95
N ALA A 198 11.22 -16.97 -7.12
CA ALA A 198 10.05 -17.00 -6.25
C ALA A 198 9.32 -18.36 -6.31
N ILE A 199 9.09 -18.88 -7.51
CA ILE A 199 8.45 -20.19 -7.70
C ILE A 199 9.26 -21.29 -7.00
N ARG A 200 10.58 -21.35 -7.26
CA ARG A 200 11.46 -22.34 -6.66
C ARG A 200 11.49 -22.26 -5.13
N THR A 201 11.60 -21.05 -4.60
CA THR A 201 11.65 -20.84 -3.14
C THR A 201 10.33 -21.20 -2.47
N LEU A 202 9.19 -20.85 -3.09
CA LEU A 202 7.87 -21.25 -2.62
C LEU A 202 7.71 -22.78 -2.61
N SER A 203 8.17 -23.47 -3.67
CA SER A 203 8.15 -24.94 -3.73
C SER A 203 8.98 -25.56 -2.62
N ASN A 204 10.15 -24.98 -2.31
CA ASN A 204 10.98 -25.44 -1.20
C ASN A 204 10.26 -25.24 0.16
N PHE A 205 9.65 -24.07 0.40
CA PHE A 205 8.88 -23.84 1.62
C PHE A 205 7.70 -24.80 1.76
N ALA A 206 7.03 -25.14 0.65
CA ALA A 206 5.95 -26.13 0.65
C ALA A 206 6.45 -27.54 0.95
N SER A 207 7.57 -27.97 0.36
CA SER A 207 8.19 -29.29 0.64
C SER A 207 8.67 -29.42 2.10
N GLU A 208 9.12 -28.32 2.70
CA GLU A 208 9.51 -28.23 4.09
C GLU A 208 8.32 -28.06 5.07
N ARG A 209 7.08 -28.06 4.55
CA ARG A 209 5.84 -27.85 5.31
C ARG A 209 5.79 -26.54 6.09
N ILE A 210 6.46 -25.51 5.62
CA ILE A 210 6.40 -24.15 6.18
C ILE A 210 5.14 -23.45 5.70
N ILE A 211 4.80 -23.65 4.42
CA ILE A 211 3.59 -23.14 3.78
C ILE A 211 2.87 -24.26 3.04
N ALA A 212 1.61 -24.03 2.69
CA ALA A 212 0.91 -24.80 1.67
C ALA A 212 0.40 -23.87 0.57
N ILE A 213 0.31 -24.39 -0.65
CA ILE A 213 -0.04 -23.59 -1.84
C ILE A 213 -1.22 -24.25 -2.55
N ASP A 214 -2.24 -23.43 -2.84
CA ASP A 214 -3.36 -23.79 -3.67
C ASP A 214 -3.60 -22.66 -4.70
N GLY A 215 -3.13 -22.84 -5.92
CA GLY A 215 -3.14 -21.82 -6.95
C GLY A 215 -2.42 -20.54 -6.50
N ARG A 216 -3.18 -19.44 -6.29
CA ARG A 216 -2.65 -18.17 -5.76
C ARG A 216 -2.77 -18.07 -4.24
N LYS A 217 -3.51 -18.96 -3.60
CA LYS A 217 -3.64 -19.00 -2.14
C LYS A 217 -2.37 -19.56 -1.52
N ILE A 218 -1.89 -18.89 -0.48
CA ILE A 218 -0.74 -19.32 0.32
C ILE A 218 -1.21 -19.43 1.75
N LYS A 219 -1.00 -20.62 2.36
CA LYS A 219 -1.26 -20.90 3.77
C LYS A 219 0.05 -20.91 4.52
N ILE A 220 0.15 -20.17 5.61
CA ILE A 220 1.29 -20.23 6.52
C ILE A 220 1.00 -21.36 7.52
N ILE A 221 1.77 -22.47 7.43
CA ILE A 221 1.60 -23.66 8.26
C ILE A 221 2.46 -23.57 9.52
N ASP A 222 3.70 -23.09 9.37
CA ASP A 222 4.68 -22.95 10.46
C ASP A 222 5.26 -21.53 10.42
N GLU A 223 4.61 -20.62 11.15
CA GLU A 223 5.04 -19.23 11.23
C GLU A 223 6.38 -19.06 11.95
N ASP A 224 6.61 -19.81 13.02
CA ASP A 224 7.87 -19.72 13.81
C ASP A 224 9.07 -20.08 12.94
N LYS A 225 8.91 -21.11 12.11
CA LYS A 225 9.94 -21.50 11.16
C LYS A 225 10.12 -20.48 10.05
N LEU A 226 9.02 -19.87 9.57
CA LEU A 226 9.09 -18.80 8.58
C LEU A 226 9.81 -17.55 9.14
N ARG A 227 9.54 -17.17 10.40
CA ARG A 227 10.22 -16.05 11.09
C ARG A 227 11.72 -16.30 11.30
N LYS A 228 12.14 -17.54 11.53
CA LYS A 228 13.58 -17.89 11.68
C LYS A 228 14.34 -17.84 10.36
N ILE A 229 13.66 -17.86 9.23
CA ILE A 229 14.25 -17.76 7.88
C ILE A 229 14.34 -16.30 7.45
N GLY A 230 13.42 -15.46 7.93
CA GLY A 230 13.27 -14.06 7.60
C GLY A 230 14.30 -13.11 8.21
#